data_3a403e92f627e3d5edc6d26ab02a43b7
#
_entry.id   3a403e92f627e3d5edc6d26ab02a43b7
#
_cell.length_a   1.000
_cell.length_b   1.000
_cell.length_c   1.000
_cell.angle_alpha   90.00
_cell.angle_beta   90.00
_cell.angle_gamma   90.00
#
_symmetry.space_group_name_H-M   'P 1'
#
loop_
_entity.id
_entity.type
_entity.pdbx_description
1 polymer ?
#
loop_
_entity_poly.entity_id
_entity_poly.type
_entity_poly.pdbx_seq_one_letter_code
_entity_poly.pdbx_strand_id
1 'polypeptide(L)'
;MPEWIKVALLGIIEGITEFLPVSSTGHLLLAEKFLGDRGDLFVTVIQCGAVLAVLMAFWGRMRELVFKAHERENRDYLLKLGAAFFITGIGGLVLKKLEFQLPQSAAPVAWATLIGGVLILVVEAWLTDKPLKPNITWPIVVAVGFAQLLAAVFPGTSRSGATILIALAMGLHRRVATEFSFLLGIPTLLAAGGLQVYSAQKKGITIDWSMVLIGAAAAAITAFVAVRWLLRYVQSHTFKAFGWYRIVLGVIILIIFAR
;
A
#
# COMPACT_ATOMS: atom_id res chain seq x y z
N MET A 1 -7.87 18.83 21.12
CA MET A 1 -8.72 18.47 19.94
C MET A 1 -9.48 17.20 20.32
N PRO A 2 -10.78 17.09 20.05
CA PRO A 2 -11.57 15.88 20.31
C PRO A 2 -10.98 14.64 19.62
N GLU A 3 -11.08 13.47 20.26
CA GLU A 3 -10.46 12.22 19.78
C GLU A 3 -10.99 11.78 18.41
N TRP A 4 -12.30 11.93 18.18
CA TRP A 4 -12.90 11.59 16.89
C TRP A 4 -12.34 12.43 15.72
N ILE A 5 -11.93 13.69 15.96
CA ILE A 5 -11.28 14.52 14.93
C ILE A 5 -9.88 13.98 14.62
N LYS A 6 -9.12 13.59 15.66
CA LYS A 6 -7.77 13.04 15.47
C LYS A 6 -7.82 11.76 14.62
N VAL A 7 -8.71 10.83 14.96
CA VAL A 7 -8.84 9.58 14.19
C VAL A 7 -9.39 9.80 12.78
N ALA A 8 -10.27 10.77 12.58
CA ALA A 8 -10.73 11.16 11.25
C ALA A 8 -9.59 11.73 10.40
N LEU A 9 -8.74 12.59 10.97
CA LEU A 9 -7.55 13.12 10.28
C LEU A 9 -6.54 12.01 9.92
N LEU A 10 -6.29 11.08 10.83
CA LEU A 10 -5.44 9.90 10.53
C LEU A 10 -6.06 9.06 9.41
N GLY A 11 -7.37 8.84 9.43
CA GLY A 11 -8.09 8.16 8.36
C GLY A 11 -7.99 8.88 7.01
N ILE A 12 -8.10 10.20 7.00
CA ILE A 12 -7.92 11.02 5.78
C ILE A 12 -6.50 10.84 5.22
N ILE A 13 -5.48 10.94 6.08
CA ILE A 13 -4.08 10.75 5.68
C ILE A 13 -3.87 9.36 5.13
N GLU A 14 -4.35 8.33 5.83
CA GLU A 14 -4.26 6.94 5.41
C GLU A 14 -4.93 6.73 4.04
N GLY A 15 -6.16 7.18 3.88
CA GLY A 15 -6.90 7.01 2.62
C GLY A 15 -6.22 7.69 1.42
N ILE A 16 -5.65 8.88 1.62
CA ILE A 16 -4.91 9.56 0.55
C ILE A 16 -3.64 8.80 0.20
N THR A 17 -2.92 8.27 1.19
CA THR A 17 -1.52 7.85 1.02
C THR A 17 -1.32 6.35 0.84
N GLU A 18 -2.29 5.49 1.23
CA GLU A 18 -2.12 4.03 1.19
C GLU A 18 -1.94 3.49 -0.24
N PHE A 19 -2.73 3.97 -1.17
CA PHE A 19 -2.65 3.51 -2.56
C PHE A 19 -1.73 4.35 -3.44
N LEU A 20 -1.39 5.57 -3.03
CA LEU A 20 -0.37 6.37 -3.70
C LEU A 20 1.03 5.82 -3.37
N PRO A 21 1.98 5.91 -4.31
CA PRO A 21 3.35 5.42 -4.06
C PRO A 21 4.19 6.41 -3.21
N VAL A 22 3.61 6.91 -2.08
CA VAL A 22 4.19 8.00 -1.25
C VAL A 22 4.55 7.60 0.18
N SER A 23 4.26 6.36 0.61
CA SER A 23 4.47 5.86 1.97
C SER A 23 3.47 6.39 3.00
N SER A 24 2.34 5.69 3.18
CA SER A 24 1.37 5.96 4.24
C SER A 24 2.02 5.92 5.62
N THR A 25 2.89 4.93 5.88
CA THR A 25 3.63 4.81 7.15
C THR A 25 4.43 6.09 7.48
N GLY A 26 5.11 6.69 6.49
CA GLY A 26 5.85 7.93 6.71
C GLY A 26 4.96 9.12 7.07
N HIS A 27 3.77 9.20 6.47
CA HIS A 27 2.80 10.25 6.74
C HIS A 27 2.14 10.08 8.11
N LEU A 28 1.72 8.85 8.43
CA LEU A 28 1.14 8.55 9.74
C LEU A 28 2.13 8.78 10.87
N LEU A 29 3.40 8.37 10.71
CA LEU A 29 4.45 8.63 11.67
C LEU A 29 4.59 10.14 12.01
N LEU A 30 4.55 11.00 10.97
CA LEU A 30 4.55 12.45 11.18
C LEU A 30 3.27 12.94 11.84
N ALA A 31 2.11 12.45 11.39
CA ALA A 31 0.82 12.88 11.92
C ALA A 31 0.65 12.46 13.38
N GLU A 32 1.03 11.25 13.74
CA GLU A 32 0.92 10.70 15.11
C GLU A 32 1.80 11.47 16.11
N LYS A 33 2.92 12.04 15.67
CA LYS A 33 3.71 12.94 16.54
C LYS A 33 2.91 14.13 17.07
N PHE A 34 1.92 14.62 16.30
CA PHE A 34 1.08 15.78 16.67
C PHE A 34 -0.31 15.38 17.16
N LEU A 35 -0.86 14.27 16.64
CA LEU A 35 -2.21 13.81 16.95
C LEU A 35 -2.26 12.76 18.05
N GLY A 36 -1.10 12.20 18.41
CA GLY A 36 -0.96 11.08 19.34
C GLY A 36 -0.96 9.74 18.63
N ASP A 37 -0.13 8.83 19.11
CA ASP A 37 -0.02 7.45 18.62
C ASP A 37 -1.29 6.66 18.91
N ARG A 38 -1.77 5.91 17.91
CA ARG A 38 -2.94 5.03 18.00
C ARG A 38 -2.59 3.55 17.97
N GLY A 39 -1.34 3.25 17.78
CA GLY A 39 -0.81 1.90 17.70
C GLY A 39 -1.14 1.17 16.40
N ASP A 40 -0.39 0.12 16.14
CA ASP A 40 -0.42 -0.65 14.89
C ASP A 40 -1.80 -1.25 14.58
N LEU A 41 -2.56 -1.62 15.63
CA LEU A 41 -3.89 -2.19 15.45
C LEU A 41 -4.84 -1.21 14.77
N PHE A 42 -4.91 0.03 15.28
CA PHE A 42 -5.77 1.07 14.70
C PHE A 42 -5.38 1.36 13.26
N VAL A 43 -4.09 1.62 13.02
CA VAL A 43 -3.55 1.92 11.68
C VAL A 43 -3.87 0.80 10.71
N THR A 44 -3.59 -0.46 11.07
CA THR A 44 -3.82 -1.60 10.17
C THR A 44 -5.31 -1.82 9.88
N VAL A 45 -6.19 -1.56 10.83
CA VAL A 45 -7.63 -1.76 10.62
C VAL A 45 -8.25 -0.64 9.78
N ILE A 46 -7.81 0.62 9.94
CA ILE A 46 -8.31 1.70 9.06
C ILE A 46 -7.88 1.55 7.60
N GLN A 47 -6.77 0.84 7.31
CA GLN A 47 -6.38 0.43 5.96
C GLN A 47 -7.45 -0.42 5.27
N CYS A 48 -8.19 -1.25 6.03
CA CYS A 48 -9.33 -1.99 5.50
C CYS A 48 -10.44 -1.05 4.99
N GLY A 49 -10.58 0.14 5.60
CA GLY A 49 -11.46 1.20 5.08
C GLY A 49 -11.03 1.67 3.69
N ALA A 50 -9.73 1.91 3.49
CA ALA A 50 -9.19 2.29 2.19
C ALA A 50 -9.38 1.19 1.12
N VAL A 51 -9.42 -0.09 1.51
CA VAL A 51 -9.73 -1.21 0.59
C VAL A 51 -11.13 -1.10 0.01
N LEU A 52 -12.13 -0.63 0.78
CA LEU A 52 -13.49 -0.43 0.27
C LEU A 52 -13.51 0.55 -0.90
N ALA A 53 -12.64 1.54 -0.89
CA ALA A 53 -12.50 2.49 -1.99
C ALA A 53 -12.02 1.81 -3.28
N VAL A 54 -11.07 0.89 -3.18
CA VAL A 54 -10.58 0.13 -4.34
C VAL A 54 -11.67 -0.79 -4.87
N LEU A 55 -12.40 -1.49 -3.99
CA LEU A 55 -13.54 -2.31 -4.39
C LEU A 55 -14.58 -1.50 -5.18
N MET A 56 -14.90 -0.29 -4.72
CA MET A 56 -15.83 0.61 -5.41
C MET A 56 -15.24 1.14 -6.72
N ALA A 57 -13.98 1.56 -6.74
CA ALA A 57 -13.33 2.10 -7.94
C ALA A 57 -13.19 1.06 -9.04
N PHE A 58 -12.96 -0.21 -8.69
CA PHE A 58 -12.82 -1.33 -9.60
C PHE A 58 -14.04 -2.25 -9.65
N TRP A 59 -15.22 -1.79 -9.21
CA TRP A 59 -16.42 -2.62 -9.11
C TRP A 59 -16.74 -3.39 -10.40
N GLY A 60 -16.66 -2.71 -11.54
CA GLY A 60 -16.88 -3.34 -12.86
C GLY A 60 -15.87 -4.47 -13.12
N ARG A 61 -14.58 -4.23 -12.87
CA ARG A 61 -13.52 -5.21 -13.06
C ARG A 61 -13.65 -6.37 -12.07
N MET A 62 -14.00 -6.10 -10.82
CA MET A 62 -14.24 -7.13 -9.80
C MET A 62 -15.41 -8.03 -10.18
N ARG A 63 -16.52 -7.45 -10.64
CA ARG A 63 -17.66 -8.22 -11.13
C ARG A 63 -17.26 -9.12 -12.31
N GLU A 64 -16.53 -8.57 -13.27
CA GLU A 64 -16.03 -9.34 -14.42
C GLU A 64 -15.15 -10.51 -13.97
N LEU A 65 -14.18 -10.27 -13.09
CA LEU A 65 -13.29 -11.29 -12.55
C LEU A 65 -14.04 -12.40 -11.80
N VAL A 66 -15.11 -12.07 -11.06
CA VAL A 66 -15.88 -13.04 -10.27
C VAL A 66 -16.87 -13.82 -11.19
N PHE A 67 -17.71 -13.12 -11.96
CA PHE A 67 -18.76 -13.76 -12.73
C PHE A 67 -18.27 -14.41 -14.02
N LYS A 68 -17.13 -13.95 -14.55
CA LYS A 68 -16.50 -14.50 -15.73
C LYS A 68 -15.17 -15.19 -15.44
N ALA A 69 -15.01 -15.73 -14.24
CA ALA A 69 -13.81 -16.45 -13.82
C ALA A 69 -13.49 -17.70 -14.69
N HIS A 70 -14.49 -18.23 -15.38
CA HIS A 70 -14.33 -19.33 -16.33
C HIS A 70 -13.62 -18.93 -17.63
N GLU A 71 -13.66 -17.66 -18.02
CA GLU A 71 -12.93 -17.14 -19.18
C GLU A 71 -11.43 -17.22 -18.96
N ARG A 72 -10.68 -17.65 -19.98
CA ARG A 72 -9.23 -17.90 -19.88
C ARG A 72 -8.45 -16.70 -19.34
N GLU A 73 -8.76 -15.48 -19.82
CA GLU A 73 -8.07 -14.25 -19.43
C GLU A 73 -8.30 -13.89 -17.94
N ASN A 74 -9.57 -13.96 -17.52
CA ASN A 74 -9.94 -13.66 -16.14
C ASN A 74 -9.38 -14.69 -15.16
N ARG A 75 -9.42 -15.97 -15.55
CA ARG A 75 -8.81 -17.06 -14.76
C ARG A 75 -7.30 -16.90 -14.62
N ASP A 76 -6.58 -16.58 -15.72
CA ASP A 76 -5.15 -16.32 -15.70
C ASP A 76 -4.81 -15.12 -14.80
N TYR A 77 -5.60 -14.05 -14.89
CA TYR A 77 -5.44 -12.86 -14.03
C TYR A 77 -5.64 -13.20 -12.55
N LEU A 78 -6.70 -13.94 -12.21
CA LEU A 78 -6.99 -14.37 -10.83
C LEU A 78 -5.90 -15.29 -10.28
N LEU A 79 -5.38 -16.22 -11.09
CA LEU A 79 -4.27 -17.09 -10.70
C LEU A 79 -3.01 -16.27 -10.41
N LYS A 80 -2.71 -15.26 -11.22
CA LYS A 80 -1.59 -14.35 -11.03
C LYS A 80 -1.73 -13.51 -9.76
N LEU A 81 -2.93 -12.98 -9.52
CA LEU A 81 -3.25 -12.25 -8.28
C LEU A 81 -3.11 -13.15 -7.05
N GLY A 82 -3.68 -14.36 -7.11
CA GLY A 82 -3.56 -15.36 -6.05
C GLY A 82 -2.10 -15.75 -5.78
N ALA A 83 -1.31 -16.01 -6.83
CA ALA A 83 0.08 -16.36 -6.68
C ALA A 83 0.91 -15.27 -5.99
N ALA A 84 0.76 -14.00 -6.42
CA ALA A 84 1.43 -12.88 -5.77
C ALA A 84 1.01 -12.72 -4.30
N PHE A 85 -0.29 -12.88 -3.99
CA PHE A 85 -0.82 -12.87 -2.63
C PHE A 85 -0.23 -14.00 -1.78
N PHE A 86 -0.19 -15.24 -2.28
CA PHE A 86 0.36 -16.38 -1.55
C PHE A 86 1.87 -16.26 -1.32
N ILE A 87 2.65 -15.76 -2.28
CA ILE A 87 4.07 -15.48 -2.08
C ILE A 87 4.27 -14.54 -0.88
N THR A 88 3.50 -13.44 -0.84
CA THR A 88 3.55 -12.48 0.27
C THR A 88 3.07 -13.12 1.59
N GLY A 89 1.95 -13.85 1.56
CA GLY A 89 1.36 -14.47 2.73
C GLY A 89 2.27 -15.53 3.35
N ILE A 90 2.82 -16.43 2.54
CA ILE A 90 3.78 -17.46 2.99
C ILE A 90 5.04 -16.78 3.54
N GLY A 91 5.61 -15.79 2.81
CA GLY A 91 6.77 -15.05 3.28
C GLY A 91 6.52 -14.34 4.61
N GLY A 92 5.36 -13.71 4.78
CA GLY A 92 4.96 -13.08 6.04
C GLY A 92 4.82 -14.07 7.19
N LEU A 93 4.25 -15.25 6.94
CA LEU A 93 4.16 -16.33 7.94
C LEU A 93 5.54 -16.88 8.34
N VAL A 94 6.45 -17.02 7.38
CA VAL A 94 7.85 -17.42 7.64
C VAL A 94 8.56 -16.38 8.50
N LEU A 95 8.44 -15.09 8.16
CA LEU A 95 9.03 -14.01 8.96
C LEU A 95 8.48 -14.00 10.41
N LYS A 96 7.16 -14.20 10.56
CA LYS A 96 6.54 -14.31 11.87
C LYS A 96 7.09 -15.50 12.66
N LYS A 97 7.27 -16.66 12.03
CA LYS A 97 7.83 -17.86 12.67
C LYS A 97 9.30 -17.68 13.07
N LEU A 98 10.04 -16.87 12.31
CA LEU A 98 11.43 -16.51 12.60
C LEU A 98 11.54 -15.38 13.65
N GLU A 99 10.41 -14.94 14.21
CA GLU A 99 10.33 -13.84 15.21
C GLU A 99 11.02 -12.55 14.70
N PHE A 100 10.96 -12.32 13.37
CA PHE A 100 11.58 -11.14 12.79
C PHE A 100 10.93 -9.88 13.35
N GLN A 101 11.75 -9.06 14.02
CA GLN A 101 11.29 -7.79 14.58
C GLN A 101 11.43 -6.68 13.56
N LEU A 102 10.32 -5.99 13.31
CA LEU A 102 10.32 -4.80 12.45
C LEU A 102 11.01 -3.64 13.19
N PRO A 103 11.75 -2.79 12.45
CA PRO A 103 12.31 -1.58 13.03
C PRO A 103 11.21 -0.68 13.60
N GLN A 104 11.32 -0.30 14.87
CA GLN A 104 10.33 0.57 15.54
C GLN A 104 10.72 2.05 15.52
N SER A 105 11.94 2.37 15.09
CA SER A 105 12.41 3.77 15.03
C SER A 105 12.00 4.48 13.74
N ALA A 106 11.94 5.80 13.78
CA ALA A 106 11.58 6.63 12.63
C ALA A 106 12.63 6.62 11.50
N ALA A 107 13.91 6.38 11.84
CA ALA A 107 15.01 6.46 10.89
C ALA A 107 14.89 5.44 9.74
N PRO A 108 14.62 4.14 9.96
CA PRO A 108 14.36 3.18 8.87
C PRO A 108 13.21 3.60 7.97
N VAL A 109 12.11 4.13 8.54
CA VAL A 109 10.96 4.63 7.77
C VAL A 109 11.37 5.78 6.86
N ALA A 110 12.14 6.73 7.39
CA ALA A 110 12.63 7.88 6.65
C ALA A 110 13.56 7.46 5.50
N TRP A 111 14.53 6.58 5.78
CA TRP A 111 15.46 6.07 4.78
C TRP A 111 14.75 5.24 3.70
N ALA A 112 13.83 4.37 4.07
CA ALA A 112 13.04 3.59 3.11
C ALA A 112 12.17 4.50 2.22
N THR A 113 11.61 5.57 2.80
CA THR A 113 10.84 6.57 2.05
C THR A 113 11.74 7.31 1.05
N LEU A 114 12.90 7.80 1.49
CA LEU A 114 13.86 8.52 0.66
C LEU A 114 14.42 7.64 -0.46
N ILE A 115 14.95 6.47 -0.12
CA ILE A 115 15.50 5.50 -1.09
C ILE A 115 14.43 5.11 -2.12
N GLY A 116 13.21 4.82 -1.67
CA GLY A 116 12.09 4.55 -2.56
C GLY A 116 11.78 5.69 -3.52
N GLY A 117 11.93 6.95 -3.07
CA GLY A 117 11.82 8.13 -3.94
C GLY A 117 12.90 8.18 -5.02
N VAL A 118 14.17 7.95 -4.64
CA VAL A 118 15.30 7.87 -5.58
C VAL A 118 15.09 6.74 -6.59
N LEU A 119 14.67 5.55 -6.13
CA LEU A 119 14.41 4.41 -7.01
C LEU A 119 13.30 4.70 -8.03
N ILE A 120 12.25 5.42 -7.66
CA ILE A 120 11.21 5.87 -8.60
C ILE A 120 11.84 6.73 -9.70
N LEU A 121 12.69 7.70 -9.34
CA LEU A 121 13.33 8.59 -10.32
C LEU A 121 14.27 7.82 -11.25
N VAL A 122 15.06 6.88 -10.71
CA VAL A 122 15.98 6.03 -11.49
C VAL A 122 15.21 5.16 -12.47
N VAL A 123 14.17 4.45 -12.01
CA VAL A 123 13.37 3.58 -12.89
C VAL A 123 12.65 4.38 -13.96
N GLU A 124 12.06 5.53 -13.63
CA GLU A 124 11.38 6.38 -14.61
C GLU A 124 12.35 7.01 -15.63
N ALA A 125 13.56 7.34 -15.23
CA ALA A 125 14.60 7.80 -16.15
C ALA A 125 15.03 6.64 -17.10
N TRP A 126 15.20 5.45 -16.55
CA TRP A 126 15.57 4.26 -17.34
C TRP A 126 14.50 3.82 -18.34
N LEU A 127 13.22 4.14 -18.06
CA LEU A 127 12.07 3.78 -18.91
C LEU A 127 11.73 4.83 -19.97
N THR A 128 12.40 5.98 -20.03
CA THR A 128 12.00 7.12 -20.86
C THR A 128 11.76 6.76 -22.33
N ASP A 129 12.61 5.91 -22.92
CA ASP A 129 12.52 5.53 -24.33
C ASP A 129 12.20 4.04 -24.54
N LYS A 130 11.70 3.35 -23.52
CA LYS A 130 11.44 1.91 -23.60
C LYS A 130 9.97 1.62 -23.85
N PRO A 131 9.64 0.69 -24.76
CA PRO A 131 8.27 0.26 -24.98
C PRO A 131 7.78 -0.54 -23.75
N LEU A 132 6.68 -0.09 -23.16
CA LEU A 132 6.01 -0.78 -22.06
C LEU A 132 4.93 -1.72 -22.61
N LYS A 133 4.81 -2.91 -22.03
CA LYS A 133 3.86 -3.96 -22.45
C LYS A 133 2.67 -4.02 -21.48
N PRO A 134 1.45 -4.30 -21.97
CA PRO A 134 0.29 -4.42 -21.10
C PRO A 134 0.17 -5.81 -20.43
N ASN A 135 0.97 -6.80 -20.86
CA ASN A 135 0.80 -8.18 -20.42
C ASN A 135 1.55 -8.47 -19.13
N ILE A 136 0.82 -8.88 -18.10
CA ILE A 136 1.39 -9.36 -16.83
C ILE A 136 1.95 -10.77 -17.07
N THR A 137 3.26 -10.92 -16.97
CA THR A 137 3.95 -12.22 -17.10
C THR A 137 4.21 -12.84 -15.72
N TRP A 138 4.40 -14.16 -15.66
CA TRP A 138 4.69 -14.87 -14.40
C TRP A 138 5.92 -14.34 -13.65
N PRO A 139 7.05 -14.00 -14.30
CA PRO A 139 8.18 -13.35 -13.63
C PRO A 139 7.78 -12.04 -12.93
N ILE A 140 6.93 -11.21 -13.55
CA ILE A 140 6.41 -9.98 -12.94
C ILE A 140 5.59 -10.31 -11.68
N VAL A 141 4.72 -11.34 -11.74
CA VAL A 141 3.89 -11.78 -10.61
C VAL A 141 4.74 -12.18 -9.41
N VAL A 142 5.77 -12.98 -9.66
CA VAL A 142 6.71 -13.42 -8.63
C VAL A 142 7.46 -12.22 -8.03
N ALA A 143 8.00 -11.35 -8.87
CA ALA A 143 8.71 -10.16 -8.43
C ALA A 143 7.81 -9.21 -7.61
N VAL A 144 6.55 -9.02 -8.02
CA VAL A 144 5.57 -8.21 -7.29
C VAL A 144 5.25 -8.84 -5.93
N GLY A 145 5.10 -10.16 -5.84
CA GLY A 145 4.91 -10.87 -4.57
C GLY A 145 6.07 -10.65 -3.59
N PHE A 146 7.30 -10.74 -4.06
CA PHE A 146 8.49 -10.42 -3.25
C PHE A 146 8.60 -8.93 -2.93
N ALA A 147 8.22 -8.03 -3.83
CA ALA A 147 8.21 -6.60 -3.55
C ALA A 147 7.22 -6.23 -2.43
N GLN A 148 6.06 -6.90 -2.35
CA GLN A 148 5.16 -6.75 -1.21
C GLN A 148 5.79 -7.22 0.10
N LEU A 149 6.49 -8.37 0.07
CA LEU A 149 7.19 -8.88 1.25
C LEU A 149 8.29 -7.92 1.70
N LEU A 150 9.05 -7.36 0.75
CA LEU A 150 10.05 -6.33 1.04
C LEU A 150 9.42 -5.11 1.73
N ALA A 151 8.26 -4.66 1.24
CA ALA A 151 7.54 -3.53 1.84
C ALA A 151 7.00 -3.86 3.25
N ALA A 152 6.67 -5.12 3.54
CA ALA A 152 6.28 -5.56 4.87
C ALA A 152 7.46 -5.60 5.85
N VAL A 153 8.69 -5.90 5.37
CA VAL A 153 9.92 -5.96 6.17
C VAL A 153 10.50 -4.58 6.45
N PHE A 154 10.41 -3.67 5.48
CA PHE A 154 10.97 -2.32 5.57
C PHE A 154 9.85 -1.28 5.61
N PRO A 155 9.38 -0.89 6.80
CA PRO A 155 8.34 0.15 6.94
C PRO A 155 8.83 1.46 6.29
N GLY A 156 7.92 2.17 5.62
CA GLY A 156 8.29 3.34 4.81
C GLY A 156 8.53 3.06 3.32
N THR A 157 8.75 1.81 2.92
CA THR A 157 8.97 1.43 1.51
C THR A 157 7.74 1.77 0.63
N SER A 158 6.54 1.79 1.16
CA SER A 158 5.25 1.85 0.45
C SER A 158 4.96 0.55 -0.32
N ARG A 159 3.96 -0.19 0.10
CA ARG A 159 3.52 -1.42 -0.57
C ARG A 159 3.13 -1.16 -2.03
N SER A 160 2.28 -0.17 -2.27
CA SER A 160 1.88 0.25 -3.62
C SER A 160 3.08 0.73 -4.44
N GLY A 161 3.97 1.53 -3.82
CA GLY A 161 5.19 2.01 -4.47
C GLY A 161 6.12 0.87 -4.91
N ALA A 162 6.40 -0.10 -4.03
CA ALA A 162 7.28 -1.23 -4.33
C ALA A 162 6.73 -2.13 -5.44
N THR A 163 5.44 -2.49 -5.36
CA THR A 163 4.79 -3.36 -6.34
C THR A 163 4.65 -2.71 -7.71
N ILE A 164 4.28 -1.43 -7.76
CA ILE A 164 4.21 -0.66 -9.01
C ILE A 164 5.61 -0.54 -9.62
N LEU A 165 6.60 -0.13 -8.81
CA LEU A 165 7.95 0.15 -9.30
C LEU A 165 8.64 -1.09 -9.87
N ILE A 166 8.53 -2.25 -9.20
CA ILE A 166 9.14 -3.48 -9.70
C ILE A 166 8.45 -3.95 -11.00
N ALA A 167 7.12 -3.84 -11.09
CA ALA A 167 6.40 -4.17 -12.29
C ALA A 167 6.79 -3.26 -13.47
N LEU A 168 6.97 -1.97 -13.22
CA LEU A 168 7.48 -1.00 -14.20
C LEU A 168 8.90 -1.32 -14.64
N ALA A 169 9.81 -1.58 -13.68
CA ALA A 169 11.19 -1.97 -13.98
C ALA A 169 11.28 -3.24 -14.85
N MET A 170 10.27 -4.11 -14.79
CA MET A 170 10.15 -5.27 -15.67
C MET A 170 9.41 -4.99 -16.99
N GLY A 171 9.11 -3.71 -17.28
CA GLY A 171 8.54 -3.28 -18.56
C GLY A 171 7.02 -3.33 -18.63
N LEU A 172 6.30 -3.44 -17.50
CA LEU A 172 4.84 -3.40 -17.48
C LEU A 172 4.34 -1.97 -17.64
N HIS A 173 3.26 -1.79 -18.41
CA HIS A 173 2.64 -0.48 -18.61
C HIS A 173 2.14 0.13 -17.28
N ARG A 174 2.34 1.44 -17.07
CA ARG A 174 2.05 2.15 -15.80
C ARG A 174 0.64 1.89 -15.26
N ARG A 175 -0.37 2.04 -16.10
CA ARG A 175 -1.77 1.80 -15.72
C ARG A 175 -2.00 0.37 -15.26
N VAL A 176 -1.46 -0.62 -15.99
CA VAL A 176 -1.63 -2.05 -15.67
C VAL A 176 -0.90 -2.41 -14.37
N ALA A 177 0.31 -1.88 -14.16
CA ALA A 177 1.07 -2.06 -12.92
C ALA A 177 0.30 -1.50 -11.71
N THR A 178 -0.30 -0.29 -11.86
CA THR A 178 -1.10 0.34 -10.82
C THR A 178 -2.37 -0.46 -10.51
N GLU A 179 -3.11 -0.88 -11.54
CA GLU A 179 -4.32 -1.69 -11.40
C GLU A 179 -4.01 -3.02 -10.68
N PHE A 180 -2.99 -3.75 -11.15
CA PHE A 180 -2.59 -5.01 -10.54
C PHE A 180 -2.17 -4.85 -9.07
N SER A 181 -1.38 -3.82 -8.77
CA SER A 181 -0.97 -3.49 -7.40
C SER A 181 -2.18 -3.20 -6.49
N PHE A 182 -3.16 -2.45 -6.98
CA PHE A 182 -4.35 -2.08 -6.20
C PHE A 182 -5.24 -3.28 -5.93
N LEU A 183 -5.53 -4.09 -6.95
CA LEU A 183 -6.33 -5.30 -6.81
C LEU A 183 -5.64 -6.33 -5.90
N LEU A 184 -4.31 -6.44 -5.97
CA LEU A 184 -3.53 -7.28 -5.07
C LEU A 184 -3.56 -6.76 -3.61
N GLY A 185 -3.67 -5.45 -3.43
CA GLY A 185 -3.83 -4.82 -2.12
C GLY A 185 -5.09 -5.26 -1.38
N ILE A 186 -6.18 -5.58 -2.10
CA ILE A 186 -7.45 -5.99 -1.49
C ILE A 186 -7.26 -7.20 -0.55
N PRO A 187 -6.88 -8.38 -1.04
CA PRO A 187 -6.73 -9.55 -0.16
C PRO A 187 -5.60 -9.36 0.86
N THR A 188 -4.54 -8.63 0.50
CA THR A 188 -3.37 -8.45 1.37
C THR A 188 -3.70 -7.61 2.60
N LEU A 189 -4.33 -6.45 2.42
CA LEU A 189 -4.69 -5.56 3.52
C LEU A 189 -5.83 -6.13 4.37
N LEU A 190 -6.82 -6.80 3.76
CA LEU A 190 -7.87 -7.48 4.51
C LEU A 190 -7.32 -8.62 5.36
N ALA A 191 -6.38 -9.40 4.83
CA ALA A 191 -5.71 -10.45 5.60
C ALA A 191 -4.89 -9.88 6.77
N ALA A 192 -4.14 -8.80 6.53
CA ALA A 192 -3.36 -8.12 7.58
C ALA A 192 -4.27 -7.58 8.69
N GLY A 193 -5.34 -6.83 8.33
CA GLY A 193 -6.31 -6.29 9.28
C GLY A 193 -7.02 -7.39 10.07
N GLY A 194 -7.47 -8.45 9.39
CA GLY A 194 -8.12 -9.60 10.04
C GLY A 194 -7.19 -10.31 11.03
N LEU A 195 -5.92 -10.49 10.69
CA LEU A 195 -4.92 -11.08 11.58
C LEU A 195 -4.64 -10.19 12.81
N GLN A 196 -4.61 -8.86 12.64
CA GLN A 196 -4.43 -7.92 13.75
C GLN A 196 -5.62 -7.95 14.70
N VAL A 197 -6.84 -7.92 14.19
CA VAL A 197 -8.07 -8.02 15.00
C VAL A 197 -8.11 -9.36 15.75
N TYR A 198 -7.84 -10.48 15.08
CA TYR A 198 -7.79 -11.78 15.69
C TYR A 198 -6.74 -11.87 16.81
N SER A 199 -5.54 -11.32 16.56
CA SER A 199 -4.47 -11.28 17.55
C SER A 199 -4.80 -10.43 18.76
N ALA A 200 -5.46 -9.27 18.55
CA ALA A 200 -5.93 -8.39 19.62
C ALA A 200 -6.97 -9.09 20.51
N GLN A 201 -7.96 -9.75 19.88
CA GLN A 201 -8.98 -10.51 20.61
C GLN A 201 -8.36 -11.63 21.44
N LYS A 202 -7.41 -12.39 20.89
CA LYS A 202 -6.71 -13.46 21.62
C LYS A 202 -5.92 -12.94 22.82
N LYS A 203 -5.42 -11.70 22.75
CA LYS A 203 -4.69 -11.03 23.84
C LYS A 203 -5.62 -10.30 24.84
N GLY A 204 -6.93 -10.34 24.65
CA GLY A 204 -7.91 -9.63 25.47
C GLY A 204 -7.85 -8.09 25.33
N ILE A 205 -7.27 -7.58 24.24
CA ILE A 205 -7.21 -6.15 23.96
C ILE A 205 -8.59 -5.66 23.49
N THR A 206 -9.14 -4.69 24.19
CA THR A 206 -10.41 -4.04 23.79
C THR A 206 -10.17 -3.08 22.64
N ILE A 207 -11.00 -3.19 21.60
CA ILE A 207 -10.92 -2.33 20.41
C ILE A 207 -12.03 -1.28 20.52
N ASP A 208 -11.66 -0.01 20.47
CA ASP A 208 -12.65 1.07 20.34
C ASP A 208 -13.17 1.13 18.88
N TRP A 209 -14.20 0.32 18.62
CA TRP A 209 -14.81 0.22 17.29
C TRP A 209 -15.38 1.54 16.80
N SER A 210 -15.84 2.43 17.71
CA SER A 210 -16.38 3.73 17.32
C SER A 210 -15.30 4.58 16.65
N MET A 211 -14.13 4.66 17.27
CA MET A 211 -12.98 5.41 16.72
C MET A 211 -12.41 4.76 15.44
N VAL A 212 -12.32 3.43 15.42
CA VAL A 212 -11.89 2.67 14.24
C VAL A 212 -12.83 2.90 13.05
N LEU A 213 -14.15 2.86 13.26
CA LEU A 213 -15.13 3.08 12.19
C LEU A 213 -15.08 4.51 11.64
N ILE A 214 -14.88 5.53 12.50
CA ILE A 214 -14.70 6.92 12.05
C ILE A 214 -13.45 7.03 11.17
N GLY A 215 -12.31 6.49 11.62
CA GLY A 215 -11.08 6.48 10.85
C GLY A 215 -11.20 5.71 9.53
N ALA A 216 -11.80 4.52 9.57
CA ALA A 216 -12.02 3.69 8.38
C ALA A 216 -12.97 4.34 7.36
N ALA A 217 -14.03 5.01 7.81
CA ALA A 217 -14.94 5.74 6.93
C ALA A 217 -14.23 6.94 6.26
N ALA A 218 -13.44 7.70 7.02
CA ALA A 218 -12.64 8.79 6.48
C ALA A 218 -11.60 8.26 5.45
N ALA A 219 -10.93 7.14 5.78
CA ALA A 219 -9.99 6.48 4.87
C ALA A 219 -10.68 5.99 3.58
N ALA A 220 -11.87 5.39 3.67
CA ALA A 220 -12.62 4.92 2.50
C ALA A 220 -12.98 6.07 1.54
N ILE A 221 -13.50 7.19 2.09
CA ILE A 221 -13.91 8.34 1.28
C ILE A 221 -12.71 8.97 0.57
N THR A 222 -11.63 9.23 1.29
CA THR A 222 -10.45 9.89 0.74
C THR A 222 -9.64 8.97 -0.19
N ALA A 223 -9.55 7.67 0.12
CA ALA A 223 -8.96 6.68 -0.77
C ALA A 223 -9.71 6.57 -2.10
N PHE A 224 -11.06 6.65 -2.09
CA PHE A 224 -11.83 6.59 -3.33
C PHE A 224 -11.46 7.74 -4.29
N VAL A 225 -11.32 8.94 -3.77
CA VAL A 225 -10.89 10.11 -4.55
C VAL A 225 -9.44 9.94 -5.03
N ALA A 226 -8.54 9.55 -4.14
CA ALA A 226 -7.11 9.38 -4.42
C ALA A 226 -6.85 8.28 -5.48
N VAL A 227 -7.50 7.12 -5.34
CA VAL A 227 -7.39 6.00 -6.29
C VAL A 227 -7.88 6.40 -7.68
N ARG A 228 -9.07 7.02 -7.77
CA ARG A 228 -9.61 7.49 -9.06
C ARG A 228 -8.75 8.56 -9.71
N TRP A 229 -8.21 9.46 -8.90
CA TRP A 229 -7.29 10.48 -9.38
C TRP A 229 -6.00 9.85 -9.91
N LEU A 230 -5.37 8.94 -9.15
CA LEU A 230 -4.12 8.29 -9.58
C LEU A 230 -4.31 7.48 -10.87
N LEU A 231 -5.41 6.74 -11.02
CA LEU A 231 -5.69 5.97 -12.22
C LEU A 231 -5.84 6.85 -13.47
N ARG A 232 -6.32 8.10 -13.32
CA ARG A 232 -6.33 9.09 -14.41
C ARG A 232 -4.94 9.67 -14.65
N TYR A 233 -4.24 10.00 -13.56
CA TYR A 233 -2.91 10.61 -13.61
C TYR A 233 -1.90 9.74 -14.37
N VAL A 234 -1.85 8.44 -14.10
CA VAL A 234 -0.89 7.52 -14.71
C VAL A 234 -1.14 7.22 -16.19
N GLN A 235 -2.25 7.71 -16.76
CA GLN A 235 -2.52 7.58 -18.19
C GLN A 235 -1.65 8.51 -19.04
N SER A 236 -1.28 9.66 -18.49
CA SER A 236 -0.55 10.72 -19.21
C SER A 236 0.72 11.18 -18.51
N HIS A 237 0.95 10.75 -17.25
CA HIS A 237 2.08 11.20 -16.43
C HIS A 237 2.93 10.04 -15.94
N THR A 238 4.17 10.36 -15.60
CA THR A 238 5.13 9.46 -14.97
C THR A 238 5.04 9.54 -13.44
N PHE A 239 5.68 8.60 -12.74
CA PHE A 239 5.77 8.64 -11.28
C PHE A 239 6.85 9.60 -10.73
N LYS A 240 7.55 10.37 -11.58
CA LYS A 240 8.64 11.27 -11.16
C LYS A 240 8.22 12.25 -10.05
N ALA A 241 7.00 12.81 -10.12
CA ALA A 241 6.51 13.70 -9.08
C ALA A 241 6.45 13.03 -7.70
N PHE A 242 6.01 11.77 -7.65
CA PHE A 242 5.99 10.99 -6.41
C PHE A 242 7.40 10.65 -5.91
N GLY A 243 8.35 10.45 -6.82
CA GLY A 243 9.76 10.25 -6.46
C GLY A 243 10.32 11.46 -5.71
N TRP A 244 10.16 12.67 -6.26
CA TRP A 244 10.57 13.90 -5.61
C TRP A 244 9.84 14.14 -4.27
N TYR A 245 8.53 13.93 -4.27
CA TYR A 245 7.73 14.04 -3.04
C TYR A 245 8.28 13.15 -1.91
N ARG A 246 8.59 11.89 -2.21
CA ARG A 246 9.14 10.94 -1.23
C ARG A 246 10.52 11.34 -0.72
N ILE A 247 11.38 11.90 -1.59
CA ILE A 247 12.70 12.40 -1.16
C ILE A 247 12.52 13.51 -0.14
N VAL A 248 11.66 14.50 -0.45
CA VAL A 248 11.36 15.60 0.47
C VAL A 248 10.76 15.09 1.78
N LEU A 249 9.78 14.19 1.69
CA LEU A 249 9.15 13.58 2.87
C LEU A 249 10.16 12.85 3.75
N GLY A 250 11.04 12.03 3.15
CA GLY A 250 12.07 11.30 3.89
C GLY A 250 13.04 12.23 4.60
N VAL A 251 13.46 13.31 3.95
CA VAL A 251 14.31 14.35 4.56
C VAL A 251 13.59 15.04 5.73
N ILE A 252 12.30 15.38 5.57
CA ILE A 252 11.50 15.99 6.64
C ILE A 252 11.42 15.06 7.85
N ILE A 253 11.15 13.76 7.62
CA ILE A 253 11.10 12.77 8.71
C ILE A 253 12.45 12.69 9.42
N LEU A 254 13.58 12.62 8.69
CA LEU A 254 14.92 12.61 9.28
C LEU A 254 15.15 13.84 10.16
N ILE A 255 14.82 15.03 9.70
CA ILE A 255 15.00 16.28 10.46
C ILE A 255 14.15 16.31 11.74
N ILE A 256 12.88 15.89 11.63
CA ILE A 256 11.92 15.95 12.73
C ILE A 256 12.22 14.92 13.83
N PHE A 257 12.77 13.76 13.46
CA PHE A 257 13.05 12.66 14.38
C PHE A 257 14.55 12.47 14.66
N ALA A 258 15.44 13.31 14.10
CA ALA A 258 16.88 13.29 14.38
C ALA A 258 17.24 13.82 15.79
N ARG A 259 16.20 14.31 16.52
CA ARG A 259 16.36 14.88 17.88
C ARG A 259 15.88 13.84 18.93
#